data_ccbeec1151607b9ea9f92af9063d7779
#
_entry.id   ccbeec1151607b9ea9f92af9063d7779
#
_cell.length_a   1.000
_cell.length_b   1.000
_cell.length_c   1.000
_cell.angle_alpha   90.00
_cell.angle_beta   90.00
_cell.angle_gamma   90.00
#
_symmetry.space_group_name_H-M   'P 1'
#
loop_
_entity.id
_entity.type
_entity.pdbx_description
1 polymer ?
#
loop_
_entity_poly.entity_id
_entity_poly.type
_entity_poly.pdbx_seq_one_letter_code
_entity_poly.pdbx_strand_id
1 'polypeptide(L)'
;MTNPIKELKNIFIQIGRMFRVKKNEVIPSLSALAVYIILNALIIMRYYDSFSKVHVAFWKNFIKKFSVSGFDPITYVVLSTWGPKYDIHRHPLLAFFVYPLYLLNTALMDLTGLNLVQFIIALILLFLMFYSFIFMMRICRDIIGLRNTDAALLSGFLFSCAYIMLTFIVPDHFAPSMFMLLMALYVCGVKIRDKKRLNGWQAVLMFIFTAGTTLSNGAKIVIDALFVEGKRFFRPKYLIFAIAIPCAGMWYLSDAEYRYYRLPVEQQRRADVKKASEREWAKNHAAFMDTTTIMDSAEAEKAFKVWDNKRILAKYRKDQKLPWNAHKGKPLVKKGMLQYTDMTTPRWQSLVDNVFGETIQLHQDYLLGDTLRDRPVFVSYRNVVNYIVEAAIVLLFLFGIWCGRKSRFLWMAHLGFGIDFTVHVILGFGLNEVYI
;
A
#
# COMPACT_ATOMS: atom_id res chain seq x y z
N MET A 1 21.21 37.79 0.33
CA MET A 1 20.51 36.75 1.09
C MET A 1 19.03 36.90 0.84
N THR A 2 18.36 35.91 0.27
CA THR A 2 16.90 35.93 0.07
C THR A 2 16.20 35.85 1.44
N ASN A 3 15.18 36.67 1.65
CA ASN A 3 14.42 36.67 2.90
C ASN A 3 13.67 35.33 3.02
N PRO A 4 13.95 34.48 4.04
CA PRO A 4 13.35 33.14 4.18
C PRO A 4 11.82 33.17 4.28
N ILE A 5 11.25 34.23 4.87
CA ILE A 5 9.79 34.42 4.96
C ILE A 5 9.18 34.64 3.57
N LYS A 6 9.87 35.38 2.68
CA LYS A 6 9.41 35.60 1.30
C LYS A 6 9.46 34.31 0.49
N GLU A 7 10.50 33.49 0.68
CA GLU A 7 10.60 32.17 0.04
C GLU A 7 9.50 31.23 0.50
N LEU A 8 9.25 31.14 1.81
CA LEU A 8 8.17 30.32 2.38
C LEU A 8 6.80 30.75 1.82
N LYS A 9 6.52 32.07 1.80
CA LYS A 9 5.30 32.61 1.19
C LYS A 9 5.15 32.21 -0.27
N ASN A 10 6.23 32.25 -1.05
CA ASN A 10 6.24 31.83 -2.45
C ASN A 10 5.95 30.32 -2.62
N ILE A 11 6.45 29.47 -1.72
CA ILE A 11 6.16 28.03 -1.69
C ILE A 11 4.65 27.81 -1.49
N PHE A 12 4.05 28.43 -0.47
CA PHE A 12 2.62 28.32 -0.21
C PHE A 12 1.75 28.82 -1.38
N ILE A 13 2.15 29.91 -2.04
CA ILE A 13 1.46 30.41 -3.23
C ILE A 13 1.54 29.39 -4.39
N GLN A 14 2.70 28.78 -4.61
CA GLN A 14 2.88 27.75 -5.66
C GLN A 14 2.03 26.53 -5.35
N ILE A 15 2.02 26.04 -4.11
CA ILE A 15 1.17 24.94 -3.66
C ILE A 15 -0.31 25.28 -3.87
N GLY A 16 -0.77 26.46 -3.42
CA GLY A 16 -2.16 26.90 -3.58
C GLY A 16 -2.58 26.96 -5.05
N ARG A 17 -1.70 27.43 -5.95
CA ARG A 17 -1.96 27.43 -7.40
C ARG A 17 -2.08 26.02 -7.98
N MET A 18 -1.30 25.06 -7.48
CA MET A 18 -1.34 23.67 -7.92
C MET A 18 -2.69 23.00 -7.52
N PHE A 19 -3.21 23.34 -6.34
CA PHE A 19 -4.50 22.80 -5.85
C PHE A 19 -5.73 23.59 -6.33
N ARG A 20 -5.55 24.71 -7.03
CA ARG A 20 -6.68 25.47 -7.57
C ARG A 20 -7.37 24.71 -8.69
N VAL A 21 -8.66 24.40 -8.49
CA VAL A 21 -9.51 23.72 -9.48
C VAL A 21 -9.86 24.68 -10.62
N LYS A 22 -9.72 24.25 -11.86
CA LYS A 22 -10.08 25.01 -13.06
C LYS A 22 -11.55 24.75 -13.45
N LYS A 23 -12.19 25.69 -14.13
CA LYS A 23 -13.62 25.56 -14.52
C LYS A 23 -13.95 24.25 -15.25
N ASN A 24 -13.08 23.83 -16.18
CA ASN A 24 -13.24 22.60 -16.93
C ASN A 24 -12.97 21.30 -16.15
N GLU A 25 -12.43 21.41 -14.94
CA GLU A 25 -12.20 20.29 -14.02
C GLU A 25 -13.37 20.06 -13.04
N VAL A 26 -14.22 21.10 -12.83
CA VAL A 26 -15.25 21.09 -11.78
C VAL A 26 -16.28 19.97 -11.99
N ILE A 27 -16.94 19.95 -13.14
CA ILE A 27 -18.02 18.97 -13.39
C ILE A 27 -17.49 17.52 -13.35
N PRO A 28 -16.41 17.14 -14.10
CA PRO A 28 -15.92 15.77 -14.05
C PRO A 28 -15.46 15.33 -12.66
N SER A 29 -14.76 16.20 -11.94
CA SER A 29 -14.24 15.85 -10.60
C SER A 29 -15.34 15.77 -9.55
N LEU A 30 -16.37 16.63 -9.62
CA LEU A 30 -17.53 16.53 -8.72
C LEU A 30 -18.40 15.31 -9.03
N SER A 31 -18.55 14.92 -10.31
CA SER A 31 -19.26 13.69 -10.69
C SER A 31 -18.55 12.45 -10.13
N ALA A 32 -17.22 12.38 -10.26
CA ALA A 32 -16.43 11.31 -9.64
C ALA A 32 -16.55 11.35 -8.11
N LEU A 33 -16.42 12.53 -7.50
CA LEU A 33 -16.54 12.71 -6.05
C LEU A 33 -17.89 12.20 -5.53
N ALA A 34 -19.00 12.48 -6.23
CA ALA A 34 -20.33 12.02 -5.84
C ALA A 34 -20.40 10.49 -5.75
N VAL A 35 -19.81 9.77 -6.71
CA VAL A 35 -19.73 8.30 -6.68
C VAL A 35 -18.96 7.83 -5.44
N TYR A 36 -17.80 8.43 -5.16
CA TYR A 36 -16.98 8.02 -4.01
C TYR A 36 -17.57 8.44 -2.66
N ILE A 37 -18.35 9.51 -2.60
CA ILE A 37 -19.15 9.84 -1.40
C ILE A 37 -20.16 8.73 -1.14
N ILE A 38 -20.88 8.26 -2.16
CA ILE A 38 -21.84 7.16 -2.01
C ILE A 38 -21.13 5.90 -1.53
N LEU A 39 -20.00 5.52 -2.14
CA LEU A 39 -19.26 4.33 -1.74
C LEU A 39 -18.76 4.41 -0.29
N ASN A 40 -18.18 5.53 0.12
CA ASN A 40 -17.74 5.73 1.52
C ASN A 40 -18.92 5.73 2.48
N ALA A 41 -20.06 6.35 2.10
CA ALA A 41 -21.29 6.33 2.90
C ALA A 41 -21.80 4.89 3.10
N LEU A 42 -21.81 4.07 2.06
CA LEU A 42 -22.19 2.65 2.16
C LEU A 42 -21.29 1.87 3.12
N ILE A 43 -19.96 2.11 3.09
CA ILE A 43 -19.01 1.49 4.03
C ILE A 43 -19.30 1.97 5.47
N ILE A 44 -19.51 3.27 5.66
CA ILE A 44 -19.85 3.82 6.99
C ILE A 44 -21.14 3.18 7.49
N MET A 45 -22.21 3.20 6.71
CA MET A 45 -23.49 2.59 7.10
C MET A 45 -23.37 1.11 7.44
N ARG A 46 -22.61 0.35 6.65
CA ARG A 46 -22.39 -1.09 6.86
C ARG A 46 -21.70 -1.42 8.18
N TYR A 47 -20.75 -0.60 8.60
CA TYR A 47 -19.87 -0.90 9.73
C TYR A 47 -20.07 0.02 10.94
N TYR A 48 -20.97 1.01 10.88
CA TYR A 48 -21.15 2.03 11.91
C TYR A 48 -21.31 1.46 13.31
N ASP A 49 -22.29 0.57 13.52
CA ASP A 49 -22.58 -0.01 14.83
C ASP A 49 -21.39 -0.71 15.48
N SER A 50 -20.46 -1.15 14.67
CA SER A 50 -19.28 -1.88 15.11
C SER A 50 -18.08 -0.95 15.28
N PHE A 51 -17.87 -0.04 14.34
CA PHE A 51 -16.65 0.75 14.26
C PHE A 51 -16.74 2.06 15.07
N SER A 52 -17.96 2.48 15.47
CA SER A 52 -18.16 3.63 16.38
C SER A 52 -17.88 3.31 17.86
N LYS A 53 -17.63 2.06 18.22
CA LYS A 53 -17.38 1.65 19.60
C LYS A 53 -15.98 2.06 20.07
N VAL A 54 -15.89 2.59 21.32
CA VAL A 54 -14.63 3.09 21.90
C VAL A 54 -13.88 2.05 22.75
N HIS A 55 -14.59 1.13 23.45
CA HIS A 55 -13.97 0.14 24.33
C HIS A 55 -14.00 -1.27 23.73
N VAL A 56 -13.21 -1.46 22.66
CA VAL A 56 -13.15 -2.73 21.93
C VAL A 56 -11.72 -3.10 21.55
N ALA A 57 -11.49 -4.37 21.25
CA ALA A 57 -10.24 -4.81 20.65
C ALA A 57 -10.17 -4.33 19.19
N PHE A 58 -9.68 -3.11 18.96
CA PHE A 58 -9.69 -2.42 17.67
C PHE A 58 -9.12 -3.26 16.52
N TRP A 59 -8.02 -3.98 16.75
CA TRP A 59 -7.47 -4.87 15.73
C TRP A 59 -8.48 -5.92 15.26
N LYS A 60 -9.11 -6.62 16.21
CA LYS A 60 -10.13 -7.64 15.90
C LYS A 60 -11.36 -7.00 15.25
N ASN A 61 -11.74 -5.81 15.73
CA ASN A 61 -12.94 -5.12 15.25
C ASN A 61 -12.77 -4.63 13.81
N PHE A 62 -11.66 -3.99 13.47
CA PHE A 62 -11.44 -3.44 12.12
C PHE A 62 -10.92 -4.50 11.15
N ILE A 63 -9.77 -5.11 11.44
CA ILE A 63 -9.09 -5.99 10.48
C ILE A 63 -9.88 -7.27 10.18
N LYS A 64 -10.51 -7.89 11.22
CA LYS A 64 -11.26 -9.15 10.99
C LYS A 64 -12.64 -8.93 10.37
N LYS A 65 -13.27 -7.77 10.59
CA LYS A 65 -14.62 -7.48 10.06
C LYS A 65 -14.57 -6.82 8.69
N PHE A 66 -13.57 -5.98 8.45
CA PHE A 66 -13.39 -5.28 7.19
C PHE A 66 -12.16 -5.85 6.48
N SER A 67 -12.23 -7.15 6.15
CA SER A 67 -11.18 -7.83 5.38
C SER A 67 -11.44 -7.61 3.89
N VAL A 68 -10.56 -6.87 3.23
CA VAL A 68 -10.56 -6.68 1.79
C VAL A 68 -9.24 -7.20 1.27
N SER A 69 -9.29 -8.17 0.36
CA SER A 69 -8.09 -8.81 -0.16
C SER A 69 -7.14 -7.82 -0.81
N GLY A 70 -5.86 -7.91 -0.48
CA GLY A 70 -4.84 -6.99 -0.96
C GLY A 70 -4.82 -5.63 -0.26
N PHE A 71 -5.71 -5.36 0.71
CA PHE A 71 -5.77 -4.11 1.45
C PHE A 71 -5.75 -4.33 2.96
N ASP A 72 -4.96 -3.52 3.66
CA ASP A 72 -4.83 -3.56 5.10
C ASP A 72 -5.47 -2.31 5.75
N PRO A 73 -6.72 -2.38 6.29
CA PRO A 73 -7.37 -1.21 6.92
C PRO A 73 -6.74 -0.85 8.28
N ILE A 74 -5.40 -0.90 8.36
CA ILE A 74 -4.61 -0.66 9.58
C ILE A 74 -4.79 0.77 10.09
N THR A 75 -5.02 1.72 9.20
CA THR A 75 -5.18 3.13 9.58
C THR A 75 -6.37 3.34 10.53
N TYR A 76 -7.46 2.57 10.42
CA TYR A 76 -8.54 2.59 11.42
C TYR A 76 -8.04 2.21 12.82
N VAL A 77 -7.15 1.22 12.91
CA VAL A 77 -6.56 0.81 14.19
C VAL A 77 -5.67 1.90 14.75
N VAL A 78 -4.79 2.47 13.92
CA VAL A 78 -3.81 3.49 14.35
C VAL A 78 -4.49 4.76 14.82
N LEU A 79 -5.58 5.19 14.18
CA LEU A 79 -6.34 6.36 14.59
C LEU A 79 -7.23 6.12 15.81
N SER A 80 -7.53 4.87 16.14
CA SER A 80 -8.35 4.54 17.31
C SER A 80 -7.54 4.19 18.56
N THR A 81 -6.30 3.70 18.37
CA THR A 81 -5.37 3.43 19.46
C THR A 81 -3.95 3.59 18.94
N TRP A 82 -3.23 4.56 19.49
CA TRP A 82 -1.87 4.82 19.05
C TRP A 82 -0.97 3.60 19.29
N GLY A 83 -0.17 3.37 18.31
CA GLY A 83 0.88 2.37 18.32
C GLY A 83 1.23 2.02 16.89
N PRO A 84 2.50 1.95 16.54
CA PRO A 84 2.91 1.65 15.18
C PRO A 84 2.46 0.23 14.82
N LYS A 85 1.40 0.15 14.04
CA LYS A 85 0.90 -1.09 13.45
C LYS A 85 1.39 -1.26 12.01
N TYR A 86 1.83 -0.17 11.38
CA TYR A 86 2.46 -0.22 10.07
C TYR A 86 3.82 -0.92 10.13
N ASP A 87 4.21 -1.55 9.04
CA ASP A 87 5.58 -2.02 8.88
C ASP A 87 6.48 -0.80 8.60
N ILE A 88 7.29 -0.43 9.59
CA ILE A 88 8.16 0.75 9.54
C ILE A 88 9.17 0.68 8.39
N HIS A 89 9.61 -0.52 8.01
CA HIS A 89 10.54 -0.68 6.88
C HIS A 89 9.87 -0.46 5.53
N ARG A 90 8.54 -0.62 5.44
CA ARG A 90 7.75 -0.37 4.23
C ARG A 90 7.13 1.04 4.24
N HIS A 91 6.74 1.54 5.41
CA HIS A 91 5.99 2.79 5.61
C HIS A 91 6.64 3.68 6.67
N PRO A 92 7.86 4.22 6.41
CA PRO A 92 8.73 4.79 7.46
C PRO A 92 8.18 6.03 8.16
N LEU A 93 7.31 6.81 7.53
CA LEU A 93 6.73 8.01 8.13
C LEU A 93 5.20 8.00 8.18
N LEU A 94 4.54 6.92 7.76
CA LEU A 94 3.07 6.91 7.66
C LEU A 94 2.41 7.14 9.02
N ALA A 95 2.94 6.57 10.09
CA ALA A 95 2.44 6.80 11.44
C ALA A 95 2.53 8.27 11.83
N PHE A 96 3.63 8.96 11.51
CA PHE A 96 3.78 10.40 11.78
C PHE A 96 2.77 11.23 11.00
N PHE A 97 2.48 10.88 9.74
CA PHE A 97 1.51 11.61 8.92
C PHE A 97 0.08 11.48 9.45
N VAL A 98 -0.27 10.35 10.04
CA VAL A 98 -1.61 10.13 10.61
C VAL A 98 -1.73 10.49 12.10
N TYR A 99 -0.62 10.81 12.77
CA TYR A 99 -0.62 11.14 14.20
C TYR A 99 -1.55 12.31 14.56
N PRO A 100 -1.59 13.43 13.82
CA PRO A 100 -2.55 14.50 14.09
C PRO A 100 -4.01 14.05 14.02
N LEU A 101 -4.32 13.12 13.10
CA LEU A 101 -5.66 12.55 12.95
C LEU A 101 -6.01 11.63 14.12
N TYR A 102 -5.02 10.90 14.65
CA TYR A 102 -5.18 10.11 15.87
C TYR A 102 -5.53 11.01 17.06
N LEU A 103 -4.81 12.13 17.25
CA LEU A 103 -5.12 13.08 18.32
C LEU A 103 -6.53 13.65 18.18
N LEU A 104 -6.93 14.03 16.96
CA LEU A 104 -8.28 14.48 16.67
C LEU A 104 -9.33 13.43 17.02
N ASN A 105 -9.14 12.18 16.58
CA ASN A 105 -10.10 11.10 16.85
C ASN A 105 -10.18 10.79 18.35
N THR A 106 -9.05 10.82 19.08
CA THR A 106 -9.02 10.62 20.53
C THR A 106 -9.82 11.70 21.25
N ALA A 107 -9.58 12.97 20.92
CA ALA A 107 -10.35 14.08 21.49
C ALA A 107 -11.86 13.97 21.20
N LEU A 108 -12.23 13.52 19.99
CA LEU A 108 -13.63 13.29 19.63
C LEU A 108 -14.22 12.09 20.37
N MET A 109 -13.46 11.02 20.57
CA MET A 109 -13.91 9.86 21.38
C MET A 109 -14.17 10.26 22.84
N ASP A 110 -13.29 11.07 23.43
CA ASP A 110 -13.44 11.56 24.80
C ASP A 110 -14.64 12.51 24.94
N LEU A 111 -14.90 13.32 23.91
CA LEU A 111 -16.01 14.28 23.93
C LEU A 111 -17.38 13.64 23.67
N THR A 112 -17.44 12.68 22.74
CA THR A 112 -18.72 12.15 22.20
C THR A 112 -19.06 10.75 22.70
N GLY A 113 -18.11 10.04 23.28
CA GLY A 113 -18.23 8.60 23.59
C GLY A 113 -18.27 7.70 22.35
N LEU A 114 -18.00 8.23 21.14
CA LEU A 114 -18.05 7.52 19.87
C LEU A 114 -16.71 7.58 19.16
N ASN A 115 -16.31 6.46 18.54
CA ASN A 115 -15.17 6.44 17.65
C ASN A 115 -15.58 6.93 16.26
N LEU A 116 -15.11 8.12 15.88
CA LEU A 116 -15.47 8.78 14.62
C LEU A 116 -14.45 8.50 13.50
N VAL A 117 -13.59 7.51 13.66
CA VAL A 117 -12.51 7.17 12.74
C VAL A 117 -12.99 6.97 11.29
N GLN A 118 -14.19 6.38 11.07
CA GLN A 118 -14.72 6.18 9.72
C GLN A 118 -14.98 7.50 8.99
N PHE A 119 -15.52 8.50 9.69
CA PHE A 119 -15.81 9.82 9.11
C PHE A 119 -14.52 10.59 8.83
N ILE A 120 -13.56 10.59 9.74
CA ILE A 120 -12.27 11.24 9.56
C ILE A 120 -11.56 10.66 8.33
N ILE A 121 -11.50 9.34 8.25
CA ILE A 121 -10.85 8.65 7.14
C ILE A 121 -11.60 8.87 5.83
N ALA A 122 -12.93 8.79 5.81
CA ALA A 122 -13.70 9.05 4.60
C ALA A 122 -13.40 10.45 4.02
N LEU A 123 -13.33 11.48 4.87
CA LEU A 123 -12.97 12.83 4.42
C LEU A 123 -11.57 12.88 3.80
N ILE A 124 -10.59 12.21 4.40
CA ILE A 124 -9.22 12.14 3.87
C ILE A 124 -9.19 11.38 2.54
N LEU A 125 -9.85 10.22 2.46
CA LEU A 125 -9.89 9.42 1.23
C LEU A 125 -10.60 10.18 0.09
N LEU A 126 -11.69 10.89 0.37
CA LEU A 126 -12.40 11.73 -0.60
C LEU A 126 -11.52 12.90 -1.08
N PHE A 127 -10.78 13.55 -0.18
CA PHE A 127 -9.81 14.59 -0.56
C PHE A 127 -8.71 14.02 -1.47
N LEU A 128 -8.11 12.91 -1.11
CA LEU A 128 -7.06 12.25 -1.90
C LEU A 128 -7.59 11.80 -3.26
N MET A 129 -8.78 11.22 -3.31
CA MET A 129 -9.44 10.81 -4.55
C MET A 129 -9.69 12.00 -5.46
N PHE A 130 -10.29 13.08 -4.93
CA PHE A 130 -10.65 14.27 -5.70
C PHE A 130 -9.44 14.89 -6.41
N TYR A 131 -8.36 15.07 -5.68
CA TYR A 131 -7.14 15.63 -6.28
C TYR A 131 -6.37 14.64 -7.14
N SER A 132 -6.42 13.34 -6.85
CA SER A 132 -5.87 12.31 -7.75
C SER A 132 -6.56 12.33 -9.10
N PHE A 133 -7.89 12.45 -9.11
CA PHE A 133 -8.68 12.58 -10.34
C PHE A 133 -8.27 13.84 -11.14
N ILE A 134 -8.16 14.98 -10.46
CA ILE A 134 -7.74 16.24 -11.09
C ILE A 134 -6.32 16.13 -11.66
N PHE A 135 -5.37 15.54 -10.93
CA PHE A 135 -4.00 15.37 -11.45
C PHE A 135 -3.98 14.43 -12.66
N MET A 136 -4.77 13.36 -12.66
CA MET A 136 -4.89 12.48 -13.82
C MET A 136 -5.46 13.23 -15.04
N MET A 137 -6.53 14.00 -14.87
CA MET A 137 -7.06 14.86 -15.94
C MET A 137 -6.01 15.82 -16.48
N ARG A 138 -5.22 16.42 -15.58
CA ARG A 138 -4.17 17.39 -15.97
C ARG A 138 -3.02 16.71 -16.69
N ILE A 139 -2.64 15.50 -16.30
CA ILE A 139 -1.65 14.70 -17.03
C ILE A 139 -2.13 14.46 -18.46
N CYS A 140 -3.36 13.98 -18.61
CA CYS A 140 -3.95 13.72 -19.92
C CYS A 140 -4.05 14.99 -20.79
N ARG A 141 -4.48 16.09 -20.21
CA ARG A 141 -4.71 17.34 -20.92
C ARG A 141 -3.43 18.16 -21.14
N ASP A 142 -2.73 18.46 -20.04
CA ASP A 142 -1.66 19.46 -20.04
C ASP A 142 -0.31 18.87 -20.50
N ILE A 143 -0.10 17.55 -20.38
CA ILE A 143 1.15 16.88 -20.74
C ILE A 143 0.99 16.05 -22.00
N ILE A 144 -0.05 15.20 -22.07
CA ILE A 144 -0.32 14.36 -23.25
C ILE A 144 -0.94 15.18 -24.39
N GLY A 145 -1.69 16.25 -24.06
CA GLY A 145 -2.29 17.15 -25.04
C GLY A 145 -3.69 16.74 -25.50
N LEU A 146 -4.41 15.94 -24.71
CA LEU A 146 -5.78 15.54 -25.03
C LEU A 146 -6.78 16.69 -24.82
N ARG A 147 -7.92 16.61 -25.51
CA ARG A 147 -9.06 17.52 -25.27
C ARG A 147 -9.61 17.30 -23.86
N ASN A 148 -10.27 18.32 -23.31
CA ASN A 148 -10.84 18.25 -21.95
C ASN A 148 -11.80 17.08 -21.76
N THR A 149 -12.64 16.79 -22.76
CA THR A 149 -13.60 15.67 -22.74
C THR A 149 -12.89 14.34 -22.70
N ASP A 150 -11.86 14.14 -23.53
CA ASP A 150 -11.12 12.89 -23.62
C ASP A 150 -10.31 12.66 -22.34
N ALA A 151 -9.72 13.73 -21.79
CA ALA A 151 -9.02 13.68 -20.50
C ALA A 151 -9.96 13.33 -19.35
N ALA A 152 -11.20 13.88 -19.33
CA ALA A 152 -12.20 13.57 -18.35
C ALA A 152 -12.68 12.10 -18.46
N LEU A 153 -12.95 11.62 -19.68
CA LEU A 153 -13.39 10.25 -19.93
C LEU A 153 -12.33 9.22 -19.54
N LEU A 154 -11.07 9.44 -19.91
CA LEU A 154 -9.97 8.54 -19.52
C LEU A 154 -9.74 8.55 -18.01
N SER A 155 -9.82 9.71 -17.36
CA SER A 155 -9.74 9.78 -15.91
C SER A 155 -10.92 9.07 -15.25
N GLY A 156 -12.15 9.27 -15.75
CA GLY A 156 -13.34 8.58 -15.30
C GLY A 156 -13.22 7.07 -15.45
N PHE A 157 -12.71 6.59 -16.58
CA PHE A 157 -12.45 5.17 -16.83
C PHE A 157 -11.47 4.59 -15.81
N LEU A 158 -10.33 5.25 -15.59
CA LEU A 158 -9.34 4.79 -14.58
C LEU A 158 -9.98 4.71 -13.19
N PHE A 159 -10.71 5.76 -12.79
CA PHE A 159 -11.34 5.81 -11.46
C PHE A 159 -12.60 4.94 -11.32
N SER A 160 -13.10 4.33 -12.40
CA SER A 160 -14.12 3.29 -12.38
C SER A 160 -13.56 1.88 -12.27
N CYS A 161 -12.25 1.69 -12.38
CA CYS A 161 -11.63 0.39 -12.15
C CYS A 161 -11.78 -0.02 -10.69
N ALA A 162 -12.20 -1.27 -10.44
CA ALA A 162 -12.54 -1.77 -9.11
C ALA A 162 -11.41 -1.58 -8.09
N TYR A 163 -10.15 -1.85 -8.47
CA TYR A 163 -9.00 -1.68 -7.58
C TYR A 163 -8.79 -0.22 -7.16
N ILE A 164 -9.00 0.73 -8.10
CA ILE A 164 -8.93 2.16 -7.79
C ILE A 164 -10.08 2.59 -6.88
N MET A 165 -11.29 2.04 -7.11
CA MET A 165 -12.43 2.29 -6.22
C MET A 165 -12.13 1.80 -4.81
N LEU A 166 -11.59 0.59 -4.64
CA LEU A 166 -11.17 0.06 -3.36
C LEU A 166 -10.08 0.92 -2.69
N THR A 167 -9.13 1.44 -3.46
CA THR A 167 -8.05 2.31 -2.96
C THR A 167 -8.60 3.54 -2.21
N PHE A 168 -9.73 4.09 -2.62
CA PHE A 168 -10.30 5.29 -2.00
C PHE A 168 -11.51 5.03 -1.08
N ILE A 169 -11.75 3.77 -0.70
CA ILE A 169 -12.74 3.38 0.33
C ILE A 169 -12.12 2.56 1.46
N VAL A 170 -10.92 1.98 1.25
CA VAL A 170 -10.19 1.24 2.27
C VAL A 170 -9.05 2.11 2.80
N PRO A 171 -8.91 2.31 4.12
CA PRO A 171 -7.90 3.18 4.72
C PRO A 171 -6.52 2.52 4.79
N ASP A 172 -5.94 2.29 3.63
CA ASP A 172 -4.60 1.75 3.44
C ASP A 172 -3.63 2.83 2.92
N HIS A 173 -2.36 2.49 2.79
CA HIS A 173 -1.31 3.34 2.25
C HIS A 173 -1.44 3.60 0.73
N PHE A 174 -2.30 2.88 0.02
CA PHE A 174 -2.47 3.01 -1.43
C PHE A 174 -3.06 4.37 -1.85
N ALA A 175 -4.07 4.87 -1.13
CA ALA A 175 -4.67 6.17 -1.47
C ALA A 175 -3.68 7.35 -1.40
N PRO A 176 -2.94 7.56 -0.30
CA PRO A 176 -1.92 8.60 -0.27
C PRO A 176 -0.78 8.34 -1.26
N SER A 177 -0.40 7.08 -1.51
CA SER A 177 0.61 6.74 -2.52
C SER A 177 0.17 7.14 -3.93
N MET A 178 -1.05 6.78 -4.34
CA MET A 178 -1.59 7.14 -5.66
C MET A 178 -1.68 8.65 -5.84
N PHE A 179 -2.18 9.36 -4.83
CA PHE A 179 -2.25 10.82 -4.85
C PHE A 179 -0.87 11.46 -5.03
N MET A 180 0.12 11.04 -4.25
CA MET A 180 1.47 11.60 -4.31
C MET A 180 2.17 11.28 -5.63
N LEU A 181 2.00 10.07 -6.16
CA LEU A 181 2.60 9.68 -7.45
C LEU A 181 1.96 10.42 -8.62
N LEU A 182 0.64 10.57 -8.67
CA LEU A 182 -0.02 11.35 -9.73
C LEU A 182 0.35 12.84 -9.66
N MET A 183 0.45 13.40 -8.45
CA MET A 183 0.94 14.76 -8.26
C MET A 183 2.38 14.92 -8.74
N ALA A 184 3.27 14.00 -8.39
CA ALA A 184 4.67 14.02 -8.81
C ALA A 184 4.81 13.90 -10.34
N LEU A 185 4.10 12.95 -10.95
CA LEU A 185 4.05 12.79 -12.41
C LEU A 185 3.57 14.07 -13.10
N TYR A 186 2.52 14.71 -12.55
CA TYR A 186 2.04 15.99 -13.11
C TYR A 186 3.11 17.09 -12.99
N VAL A 187 3.67 17.28 -11.81
CA VAL A 187 4.69 18.32 -11.56
C VAL A 187 5.92 18.10 -12.46
N CYS A 188 6.44 16.88 -12.48
CA CYS A 188 7.61 16.53 -13.30
C CYS A 188 7.30 16.59 -14.80
N GLY A 189 6.11 16.15 -15.22
CA GLY A 189 5.66 16.25 -16.60
C GLY A 189 5.57 17.70 -17.10
N VAL A 190 5.01 18.60 -16.28
CA VAL A 190 5.00 20.04 -16.59
C VAL A 190 6.43 20.61 -16.70
N LYS A 191 7.32 20.20 -15.78
CA LYS A 191 8.73 20.65 -15.84
C LYS A 191 9.45 20.16 -17.10
N ILE A 192 9.21 18.90 -17.51
CA ILE A 192 9.77 18.34 -18.76
C ILE A 192 9.23 19.10 -19.98
N ARG A 193 7.91 19.29 -20.05
CA ARG A 193 7.24 20.02 -21.14
C ARG A 193 7.78 21.45 -21.29
N ASP A 194 7.86 22.17 -20.18
CA ASP A 194 8.29 23.57 -20.13
C ASP A 194 9.82 23.73 -20.13
N LYS A 195 10.59 22.64 -20.19
CA LYS A 195 12.06 22.62 -20.09
C LYS A 195 12.58 23.34 -18.83
N LYS A 196 11.81 23.29 -17.73
CA LYS A 196 12.12 23.87 -16.43
C LYS A 196 12.68 22.81 -15.48
N ARG A 197 13.25 23.24 -14.38
CA ARG A 197 13.82 22.39 -13.33
C ARG A 197 12.88 22.26 -12.16
N LEU A 198 13.11 21.22 -11.37
CA LEU A 198 12.51 21.14 -10.05
C LEU A 198 13.15 22.18 -9.13
N ASN A 199 12.33 22.84 -8.33
CA ASN A 199 12.85 23.57 -7.19
C ASN A 199 13.31 22.55 -6.13
N GLY A 200 14.40 22.86 -5.40
CA GLY A 200 14.94 21.92 -4.41
C GLY A 200 13.89 21.43 -3.39
N TRP A 201 13.02 22.35 -2.90
CA TRP A 201 11.95 22.00 -1.99
C TRP A 201 10.91 21.04 -2.60
N GLN A 202 10.63 21.16 -3.91
CA GLN A 202 9.68 20.23 -4.61
C GLN A 202 10.23 18.81 -4.60
N ALA A 203 11.50 18.64 -4.95
CA ALA A 203 12.14 17.33 -4.94
C ALA A 203 12.13 16.70 -3.53
N VAL A 204 12.52 17.50 -2.50
CA VAL A 204 12.56 17.05 -1.10
C VAL A 204 11.17 16.67 -0.58
N LEU A 205 10.17 17.54 -0.74
CA LEU A 205 8.82 17.26 -0.24
C LEU A 205 8.18 16.07 -0.96
N MET A 206 8.25 16.02 -2.29
CA MET A 206 7.73 14.86 -3.03
C MET A 206 8.40 13.56 -2.56
N PHE A 207 9.72 13.58 -2.37
CA PHE A 207 10.45 12.40 -1.88
C PHE A 207 10.00 11.99 -0.47
N ILE A 208 10.01 12.93 0.50
CA ILE A 208 9.66 12.63 1.90
C ILE A 208 8.23 12.10 2.02
N PHE A 209 7.25 12.77 1.40
CA PHE A 209 5.86 12.33 1.50
C PHE A 209 5.62 11.01 0.78
N THR A 210 6.23 10.80 -0.39
CA THR A 210 6.02 9.58 -1.17
C THR A 210 6.76 8.37 -0.56
N ALA A 211 8.07 8.52 -0.29
CA ALA A 211 8.88 7.48 0.33
C ALA A 211 8.48 7.24 1.79
N GLY A 212 8.09 8.29 2.52
CA GLY A 212 7.62 8.19 3.89
C GLY A 212 6.29 7.43 4.01
N THR A 213 5.42 7.54 3.02
CA THR A 213 4.18 6.74 2.92
C THR A 213 4.49 5.30 2.49
N THR A 214 5.31 5.12 1.46
CA THR A 214 5.71 3.81 0.95
C THR A 214 7.13 3.91 0.38
N LEU A 215 8.08 3.24 1.03
CA LEU A 215 9.51 3.40 0.74
C LEU A 215 9.87 3.13 -0.72
N SER A 216 9.30 2.09 -1.33
CA SER A 216 9.54 1.74 -2.75
C SER A 216 9.15 2.86 -3.71
N ASN A 217 8.12 3.65 -3.38
CA ASN A 217 7.69 4.78 -4.20
C ASN A 217 8.72 5.92 -4.22
N GLY A 218 9.60 6.00 -3.22
CA GLY A 218 10.72 6.95 -3.24
C GLY A 218 11.65 6.78 -4.44
N ALA A 219 11.86 5.54 -4.89
CA ALA A 219 12.66 5.25 -6.08
C ALA A 219 12.05 5.88 -7.36
N LYS A 220 10.72 5.92 -7.45
CA LYS A 220 10.02 6.57 -8.57
C LYS A 220 10.28 8.08 -8.59
N ILE A 221 10.24 8.73 -7.42
CA ILE A 221 10.56 10.17 -7.32
C ILE A 221 12.01 10.46 -7.70
N VAL A 222 12.94 9.56 -7.37
CA VAL A 222 14.34 9.68 -7.79
C VAL A 222 14.46 9.59 -9.32
N ILE A 223 13.72 8.68 -9.97
CA ILE A 223 13.64 8.59 -11.43
C ILE A 223 13.01 9.87 -12.01
N ASP A 224 11.90 10.33 -11.46
CA ASP A 224 11.23 11.55 -11.92
C ASP A 224 12.19 12.74 -11.87
N ALA A 225 12.93 12.89 -10.78
CA ALA A 225 13.94 13.92 -10.63
C ALA A 225 15.09 13.77 -11.64
N LEU A 226 15.57 12.55 -11.89
CA LEU A 226 16.59 12.26 -12.91
C LEU A 226 16.12 12.71 -14.30
N PHE A 227 14.88 12.41 -14.65
CA PHE A 227 14.31 12.83 -15.94
C PHE A 227 14.14 14.34 -16.07
N VAL A 228 13.82 15.06 -15.01
CA VAL A 228 13.69 16.52 -15.03
C VAL A 228 15.07 17.20 -15.05
N GLU A 229 16.00 16.78 -14.19
CA GLU A 229 17.31 17.43 -14.00
C GLU A 229 18.36 16.98 -15.03
N GLY A 230 18.24 15.78 -15.58
CA GLY A 230 19.21 15.20 -16.52
C GLY A 230 20.60 15.05 -15.86
N LYS A 231 21.66 15.45 -16.57
CA LYS A 231 23.05 15.35 -16.06
C LYS A 231 23.30 16.07 -14.73
N ARG A 232 22.47 17.05 -14.38
CA ARG A 232 22.62 17.81 -13.13
C ARG A 232 22.16 17.03 -11.89
N PHE A 233 21.33 16.02 -12.09
CA PHE A 233 20.94 15.08 -11.03
C PHE A 233 22.21 14.52 -10.33
N PHE A 234 23.27 14.22 -11.07
CA PHE A 234 24.50 13.65 -10.54
C PHE A 234 25.43 14.67 -9.86
N ARG A 235 25.04 15.93 -9.72
CA ARG A 235 25.83 16.90 -8.97
C ARG A 235 25.81 16.55 -7.47
N PRO A 236 26.97 16.53 -6.78
CA PRO A 236 27.06 16.16 -5.37
C PRO A 236 26.08 16.95 -4.48
N LYS A 237 25.96 18.26 -4.71
CA LYS A 237 25.01 19.12 -3.98
C LYS A 237 23.56 18.62 -4.11
N TYR A 238 23.13 18.25 -5.34
CA TYR A 238 21.78 17.77 -5.55
C TYR A 238 21.54 16.42 -4.82
N LEU A 239 22.45 15.46 -5.00
CA LEU A 239 22.36 14.14 -4.37
C LEU A 239 22.36 14.25 -2.84
N ILE A 240 23.17 15.14 -2.27
CA ILE A 240 23.25 15.32 -0.82
C ILE A 240 21.93 15.94 -0.31
N PHE A 241 21.50 17.08 -0.85
CA PHE A 241 20.37 17.84 -0.27
C PHE A 241 19.00 17.31 -0.68
N ALA A 242 18.87 16.77 -1.89
CA ALA A 242 17.55 16.28 -2.36
C ALA A 242 17.30 14.80 -2.06
N ILE A 243 18.32 14.01 -1.78
CA ILE A 243 18.18 12.56 -1.57
C ILE A 243 18.82 12.13 -0.26
N ALA A 244 20.15 12.31 -0.07
CA ALA A 244 20.86 11.71 1.07
C ALA A 244 20.36 12.24 2.42
N ILE A 245 20.23 13.57 2.57
CA ILE A 245 19.71 14.18 3.81
C ILE A 245 18.25 13.77 4.08
N PRO A 246 17.29 13.85 3.13
CA PRO A 246 15.95 13.32 3.34
C PRO A 246 15.91 11.84 3.70
N CYS A 247 16.71 10.99 3.04
CA CYS A 247 16.83 9.57 3.39
C CYS A 247 17.33 9.37 4.81
N ALA A 248 18.40 10.07 5.21
CA ALA A 248 18.96 9.97 6.55
C ALA A 248 17.98 10.46 7.62
N GLY A 249 17.28 11.57 7.38
CA GLY A 249 16.24 12.10 8.27
C GLY A 249 15.08 11.12 8.42
N MET A 250 14.59 10.56 7.32
CA MET A 250 13.53 9.56 7.33
C MET A 250 13.95 8.30 8.07
N TRP A 251 15.17 7.81 7.82
CA TRP A 251 15.73 6.66 8.54
C TRP A 251 15.83 6.93 10.05
N TYR A 252 16.31 8.08 10.44
CA TYR A 252 16.43 8.47 11.86
C TYR A 252 15.07 8.50 12.55
N LEU A 253 14.06 9.12 11.93
CA LEU A 253 12.71 9.18 12.48
C LEU A 253 12.07 7.79 12.56
N SER A 254 12.24 6.98 11.53
CA SER A 254 11.73 5.60 11.49
C SER A 254 12.39 4.72 12.55
N ASP A 255 13.73 4.83 12.75
CA ASP A 255 14.44 4.10 13.80
C ASP A 255 14.01 4.56 15.21
N ALA A 256 13.80 5.86 15.40
CA ALA A 256 13.26 6.39 16.64
C ALA A 256 11.85 5.85 16.94
N GLU A 257 10.96 5.84 15.96
CA GLU A 257 9.63 5.22 16.09
C GLU A 257 9.74 3.75 16.48
N TYR A 258 10.60 2.97 15.79
CA TYR A 258 10.81 1.56 16.10
C TYR A 258 11.28 1.36 17.55
N ARG A 259 12.32 2.08 17.97
CA ARG A 259 12.92 1.92 19.31
C ARG A 259 11.98 2.33 20.43
N TYR A 260 11.28 3.46 20.27
CA TYR A 260 10.44 4.01 21.35
C TYR A 260 9.06 3.36 21.44
N TYR A 261 8.47 2.98 20.32
CA TYR A 261 7.08 2.49 20.33
C TYR A 261 6.95 1.00 19.99
N ARG A 262 7.69 0.49 19.03
CA ARG A 262 7.50 -0.86 18.53
C ARG A 262 8.33 -1.90 19.28
N LEU A 263 9.59 -1.64 19.50
CA LEU A 263 10.51 -2.58 20.12
C LEU A 263 10.06 -3.03 21.53
N PRO A 264 9.59 -2.13 22.44
CA PRO A 264 9.07 -2.56 23.73
C PRO A 264 7.87 -3.49 23.64
N VAL A 265 6.92 -3.18 22.72
CA VAL A 265 5.73 -4.01 22.51
C VAL A 265 6.11 -5.38 21.92
N GLU A 266 7.06 -5.44 20.99
CA GLU A 266 7.56 -6.71 20.44
C GLU A 266 8.28 -7.54 21.48
N GLN A 267 9.09 -6.91 22.32
CA GLN A 267 9.80 -7.59 23.43
C GLN A 267 8.79 -8.18 24.43
N GLN A 268 7.79 -7.40 24.83
CA GLN A 268 6.73 -7.89 25.71
C GLN A 268 5.98 -9.06 25.08
N ARG A 269 5.56 -8.92 23.83
CA ARG A 269 4.88 -10.00 23.08
C ARG A 269 5.73 -11.27 22.99
N ARG A 270 7.03 -11.14 22.74
CA ARG A 270 7.94 -12.31 22.70
C ARG A 270 8.04 -12.97 24.06
N ALA A 271 8.12 -12.18 25.12
CA ALA A 271 8.13 -12.68 26.49
C ALA A 271 6.82 -13.43 26.85
N ASP A 272 5.66 -12.85 26.46
CA ASP A 272 4.36 -13.47 26.71
C ASP A 272 4.19 -14.76 25.91
N VAL A 273 4.60 -14.79 24.65
CA VAL A 273 4.58 -16.01 23.80
C VAL A 273 5.48 -17.09 24.40
N LYS A 274 6.69 -16.72 24.88
CA LYS A 274 7.60 -17.65 25.53
C LYS A 274 6.97 -18.24 26.80
N LYS A 275 6.44 -17.40 27.68
CA LYS A 275 5.73 -17.84 28.90
C LYS A 275 4.54 -18.74 28.59
N ALA A 276 3.75 -18.41 27.56
CA ALA A 276 2.61 -19.23 27.13
C ALA A 276 3.07 -20.60 26.61
N SER A 277 4.13 -20.63 25.83
CA SER A 277 4.74 -21.88 25.34
C SER A 277 5.29 -22.76 26.46
N GLU A 278 5.98 -22.15 27.42
CA GLU A 278 6.49 -22.86 28.61
C GLU A 278 5.36 -23.45 29.46
N ARG A 279 4.28 -22.68 29.66
CA ARG A 279 3.08 -23.19 30.38
C ARG A 279 2.40 -24.33 29.62
N GLU A 280 2.25 -24.20 28.28
CA GLU A 280 1.68 -25.26 27.44
C GLU A 280 2.54 -26.51 27.48
N TRP A 281 3.86 -26.37 27.41
CA TRP A 281 4.80 -27.45 27.52
C TRP A 281 4.70 -28.16 28.88
N ALA A 282 4.74 -27.40 29.99
CA ALA A 282 4.64 -27.95 31.34
C ALA A 282 3.32 -28.70 31.55
N LYS A 283 2.19 -28.13 31.08
CA LYS A 283 0.88 -28.79 31.15
C LYS A 283 0.87 -30.11 30.38
N ASN A 284 1.40 -30.13 29.16
CA ASN A 284 1.45 -31.33 28.33
C ASN A 284 2.42 -32.37 28.87
N HIS A 285 3.55 -31.94 29.46
CA HIS A 285 4.50 -32.81 30.12
C HIS A 285 3.87 -33.51 31.33
N ALA A 286 3.22 -32.75 32.24
CA ALA A 286 2.52 -33.33 33.39
C ALA A 286 1.46 -34.33 32.95
N ALA A 287 0.60 -33.95 31.99
CA ALA A 287 -0.45 -34.84 31.50
C ALA A 287 0.10 -36.14 30.86
N PHE A 288 1.26 -36.05 30.16
CA PHE A 288 1.91 -37.20 29.58
C PHE A 288 2.48 -38.11 30.67
N MET A 289 3.19 -37.54 31.67
CA MET A 289 3.78 -38.30 32.76
C MET A 289 2.71 -38.99 33.63
N ASP A 290 1.54 -38.34 33.85
CA ASP A 290 0.44 -38.94 34.58
C ASP A 290 -0.24 -40.14 33.89
N THR A 291 -0.12 -40.17 32.55
CA THR A 291 -0.80 -41.21 31.74
C THR A 291 0.13 -42.27 31.17
N THR A 292 1.45 -42.06 31.27
CA THR A 292 2.43 -43.01 30.71
C THR A 292 2.55 -44.27 31.58
N THR A 293 2.71 -45.42 30.94
CA THR A 293 2.98 -46.72 31.60
C THR A 293 4.48 -47.01 31.73
N ILE A 294 5.32 -46.09 31.23
CA ILE A 294 6.79 -46.24 31.26
C ILE A 294 7.30 -45.94 32.66
N MET A 295 7.85 -46.94 33.33
CA MET A 295 8.35 -46.83 34.73
C MET A 295 9.69 -46.12 34.83
N ASP A 296 10.56 -46.25 33.81
CA ASP A 296 11.84 -45.56 33.76
C ASP A 296 11.65 -44.08 33.39
N SER A 297 12.11 -43.19 34.28
CA SER A 297 11.94 -41.73 34.12
C SER A 297 12.71 -41.20 32.89
N ALA A 298 13.86 -41.76 32.56
CA ALA A 298 14.66 -41.31 31.43
C ALA A 298 14.04 -41.76 30.08
N GLU A 299 13.45 -42.95 30.08
CA GLU A 299 12.72 -43.43 28.90
C GLU A 299 11.39 -42.68 28.72
N ALA A 300 10.66 -42.39 29.82
CA ALA A 300 9.46 -41.57 29.77
C ALA A 300 9.72 -40.16 29.22
N GLU A 301 10.81 -39.51 29.61
CA GLU A 301 11.25 -38.22 29.05
C GLU A 301 11.55 -38.29 27.55
N LYS A 302 12.24 -39.35 27.09
CA LYS A 302 12.49 -39.55 25.65
C LYS A 302 11.18 -39.74 24.88
N ALA A 303 10.28 -40.56 25.43
CA ALA A 303 8.98 -40.80 24.84
C ALA A 303 8.13 -39.51 24.77
N PHE A 304 8.14 -38.68 25.83
CA PHE A 304 7.48 -37.38 25.81
C PHE A 304 8.02 -36.47 24.70
N LYS A 305 9.33 -36.34 24.54
CA LYS A 305 9.93 -35.53 23.47
C LYS A 305 9.47 -35.98 22.08
N VAL A 306 9.40 -37.27 21.85
CA VAL A 306 8.90 -37.83 20.58
C VAL A 306 7.41 -37.49 20.39
N TRP A 307 6.59 -37.66 21.42
CA TRP A 307 5.17 -37.36 21.41
C TRP A 307 4.91 -35.86 21.17
N ASP A 308 5.61 -34.96 21.91
CA ASP A 308 5.43 -33.51 21.76
C ASP A 308 5.86 -33.02 20.38
N ASN A 309 6.97 -33.56 19.83
CA ASN A 309 7.37 -33.27 18.46
C ASN A 309 6.30 -33.70 17.44
N LYS A 310 5.72 -34.89 17.59
CA LYS A 310 4.60 -35.32 16.73
C LYS A 310 3.40 -34.38 16.83
N ARG A 311 3.04 -33.93 18.04
CA ARG A 311 1.97 -32.99 18.31
C ARG A 311 2.23 -31.63 17.62
N ILE A 312 3.45 -31.09 17.78
CA ILE A 312 3.87 -29.83 17.15
C ILE A 312 3.80 -29.94 15.62
N LEU A 313 4.31 -31.04 15.06
CA LEU A 313 4.26 -31.29 13.61
C LEU A 313 2.83 -31.45 13.10
N ALA A 314 1.95 -32.10 13.86
CA ALA A 314 0.54 -32.24 13.50
C ALA A 314 -0.17 -30.88 13.49
N LYS A 315 0.07 -30.03 14.51
CA LYS A 315 -0.39 -28.65 14.55
C LYS A 315 0.11 -27.84 13.36
N TYR A 316 1.41 -27.89 13.09
CA TYR A 316 2.02 -27.22 11.95
C TYR A 316 1.39 -27.65 10.61
N ARG A 317 1.19 -28.99 10.39
CA ARG A 317 0.54 -29.52 9.19
C ARG A 317 -0.91 -29.06 9.08
N LYS A 318 -1.64 -28.97 10.19
CA LYS A 318 -3.00 -28.44 10.23
C LYS A 318 -3.01 -26.95 9.84
N ASP A 319 -2.10 -26.15 10.42
CA ASP A 319 -1.99 -24.74 10.13
C ASP A 319 -1.61 -24.47 8.67
N GLN A 320 -0.78 -25.33 8.06
CA GLN A 320 -0.43 -25.22 6.63
C GLN A 320 -1.64 -25.44 5.68
N LYS A 321 -2.70 -26.10 6.14
CA LYS A 321 -3.92 -26.32 5.35
C LYS A 321 -4.93 -25.17 5.46
N LEU A 322 -4.65 -24.17 6.31
CA LEU A 322 -5.52 -23.01 6.43
C LEU A 322 -5.43 -22.13 5.16
N PRO A 323 -6.54 -21.56 4.69
CA PRO A 323 -6.59 -20.82 3.42
C PRO A 323 -5.48 -19.76 3.27
N TRP A 324 -5.23 -18.99 4.33
CA TRP A 324 -4.17 -17.95 4.33
C TRP A 324 -2.73 -18.51 4.30
N ASN A 325 -2.55 -19.82 4.49
CA ASN A 325 -1.25 -20.49 4.34
C ASN A 325 -1.12 -21.22 3.00
N ALA A 326 -2.22 -21.41 2.28
CA ALA A 326 -2.23 -22.10 0.99
C ALA A 326 -1.40 -21.38 -0.09
N HIS A 327 -1.24 -20.08 0.07
CA HIS A 327 -0.51 -19.20 -0.87
C HIS A 327 0.93 -18.90 -0.45
N LYS A 328 1.47 -19.59 0.57
CA LYS A 328 2.87 -19.38 0.97
C LYS A 328 3.84 -19.82 -0.09
N GLY A 329 4.52 -18.84 -0.69
CA GLY A 329 5.61 -19.09 -1.61
C GLY A 329 6.94 -19.42 -0.91
N LYS A 330 7.97 -19.70 -1.69
CA LYS A 330 9.36 -19.84 -1.20
C LYS A 330 10.10 -18.54 -1.42
N PRO A 331 10.58 -17.88 -0.34
CA PRO A 331 11.31 -16.63 -0.49
C PRO A 331 12.70 -16.83 -1.11
N LEU A 332 13.18 -15.81 -1.80
CA LEU A 332 14.54 -15.77 -2.34
C LEU A 332 15.58 -15.83 -1.22
N VAL A 333 15.32 -15.13 -0.11
CA VAL A 333 16.16 -15.12 1.10
C VAL A 333 15.27 -15.19 2.33
N LYS A 334 15.67 -15.97 3.34
CA LYS A 334 14.88 -16.19 4.56
C LYS A 334 14.86 -15.02 5.56
N LYS A 335 15.63 -13.95 5.33
CA LYS A 335 15.76 -12.79 6.24
C LYS A 335 15.70 -11.47 5.47
N GLY A 336 15.30 -10.40 6.16
CA GLY A 336 15.22 -9.05 5.61
C GLY A 336 14.04 -8.87 4.62
N MET A 337 14.08 -7.83 3.82
CA MET A 337 12.99 -7.49 2.89
C MET A 337 12.69 -8.60 1.89
N LEU A 338 13.69 -9.35 1.45
CA LEU A 338 13.52 -10.43 0.47
C LEU A 338 12.84 -11.69 1.03
N GLN A 339 12.53 -11.75 2.31
CA GLN A 339 11.70 -12.83 2.89
C GLN A 339 10.24 -12.79 2.41
N TYR A 340 9.78 -11.65 1.89
CA TYR A 340 8.44 -11.47 1.33
C TYR A 340 8.35 -11.78 -0.16
N THR A 341 9.45 -12.24 -0.77
CA THR A 341 9.46 -12.67 -2.17
C THR A 341 8.92 -14.09 -2.30
N ASP A 342 8.38 -14.42 -3.47
CA ASP A 342 7.98 -15.77 -3.83
C ASP A 342 8.66 -16.22 -5.12
N MET A 343 9.41 -17.33 -5.04
CA MET A 343 10.10 -17.93 -6.19
C MET A 343 9.33 -19.08 -6.81
N THR A 344 8.19 -19.47 -6.24
CA THR A 344 7.42 -20.65 -6.68
C THR A 344 6.25 -20.32 -7.59
N THR A 345 5.68 -19.12 -7.47
CA THR A 345 4.55 -18.68 -8.29
C THR A 345 4.99 -18.47 -9.75
N PRO A 346 4.33 -19.07 -10.75
CA PRO A 346 4.69 -18.94 -12.16
C PRO A 346 4.57 -17.49 -12.66
N ARG A 347 5.67 -16.91 -13.15
CA ARG A 347 5.72 -15.49 -13.59
C ARG A 347 4.89 -15.22 -14.82
N TRP A 348 4.94 -16.15 -15.80
CA TRP A 348 4.19 -15.97 -17.03
C TRP A 348 2.69 -15.97 -16.77
N GLN A 349 2.21 -16.91 -15.97
CA GLN A 349 0.80 -16.99 -15.62
C GLN A 349 0.35 -15.76 -14.81
N SER A 350 1.17 -15.29 -13.87
CA SER A 350 0.90 -14.04 -13.15
C SER A 350 0.78 -12.85 -14.09
N LEU A 351 1.64 -12.78 -15.11
CA LEU A 351 1.61 -11.70 -16.08
C LEU A 351 0.35 -11.74 -16.95
N VAL A 352 0.01 -12.90 -17.48
CA VAL A 352 -1.14 -13.07 -18.38
C VAL A 352 -2.44 -13.00 -17.59
N ASP A 353 -2.64 -13.90 -16.63
CA ASP A 353 -3.94 -14.01 -15.96
C ASP A 353 -4.23 -12.86 -14.98
N ASN A 354 -3.19 -12.25 -14.36
CA ASN A 354 -3.40 -11.18 -13.39
C ASN A 354 -3.13 -9.78 -13.96
N VAL A 355 -1.88 -9.51 -14.44
CA VAL A 355 -1.51 -8.14 -14.84
C VAL A 355 -2.29 -7.67 -16.07
N PHE A 356 -2.40 -8.47 -17.11
CA PHE A 356 -3.15 -8.12 -18.31
C PHE A 356 -4.56 -8.69 -18.35
N GLY A 357 -4.83 -9.77 -17.62
CA GLY A 357 -6.13 -10.38 -17.54
C GLY A 357 -7.04 -9.71 -16.51
N GLU A 358 -6.95 -10.12 -15.27
CA GLU A 358 -7.91 -9.75 -14.22
C GLU A 358 -7.91 -8.26 -13.88
N THR A 359 -6.80 -7.56 -14.04
CA THR A 359 -6.74 -6.11 -13.85
C THR A 359 -7.71 -5.36 -14.78
N ILE A 360 -8.00 -5.90 -15.94
CA ILE A 360 -8.80 -5.25 -16.99
C ILE A 360 -10.12 -5.96 -17.20
N GLN A 361 -10.12 -7.31 -17.15
CA GLN A 361 -11.30 -8.14 -17.35
C GLN A 361 -11.74 -8.76 -16.03
N LEU A 362 -12.99 -8.50 -15.63
CA LEU A 362 -13.57 -9.13 -14.44
C LEU A 362 -13.74 -10.64 -14.68
N HIS A 363 -13.38 -11.44 -13.67
CA HIS A 363 -13.59 -12.89 -13.70
C HIS A 363 -14.93 -13.22 -13.03
N GLN A 364 -15.91 -13.66 -13.83
CA GLN A 364 -17.29 -13.88 -13.37
C GLN A 364 -17.39 -14.86 -12.19
N ASP A 365 -16.64 -15.96 -12.21
CA ASP A 365 -16.71 -17.00 -11.18
C ASP A 365 -16.22 -16.52 -9.81
N TYR A 366 -15.42 -15.45 -9.76
CA TYR A 366 -14.76 -14.96 -8.55
C TYR A 366 -15.04 -13.48 -8.24
N LEU A 367 -15.99 -12.87 -8.94
CA LEU A 367 -16.29 -11.44 -8.83
C LEU A 367 -16.59 -11.00 -7.38
N LEU A 368 -17.27 -11.85 -6.60
CA LEU A 368 -17.59 -11.62 -5.19
C LEU A 368 -16.73 -12.45 -4.23
N GLY A 369 -15.76 -13.22 -4.75
CA GLY A 369 -14.91 -14.08 -3.96
C GLY A 369 -13.74 -13.31 -3.32
N ASP A 370 -13.44 -13.64 -2.07
CA ASP A 370 -12.26 -13.12 -1.38
C ASP A 370 -11.01 -13.86 -1.86
N THR A 371 -9.99 -13.13 -2.31
CA THR A 371 -8.75 -13.70 -2.85
C THR A 371 -7.97 -14.55 -1.84
N LEU A 372 -8.11 -14.29 -0.55
CA LEU A 372 -7.43 -15.08 0.49
C LEU A 372 -8.19 -16.35 0.88
N ARG A 373 -9.49 -16.44 0.57
CA ARG A 373 -10.35 -17.52 1.06
C ARG A 373 -11.02 -18.31 -0.04
N ASP A 374 -11.55 -17.61 -1.03
CA ASP A 374 -12.57 -18.17 -1.93
C ASP A 374 -12.08 -18.33 -3.36
N ARG A 375 -10.88 -17.86 -3.66
CA ARG A 375 -10.32 -17.92 -5.01
C ARG A 375 -8.83 -18.31 -5.02
N PRO A 376 -8.34 -18.94 -6.10
CA PRO A 376 -6.91 -19.23 -6.26
C PRO A 376 -6.12 -17.93 -6.52
N VAL A 377 -4.80 -18.00 -6.35
CA VAL A 377 -3.87 -16.89 -6.65
C VAL A 377 -3.98 -16.47 -8.12
N PHE A 378 -4.17 -17.45 -9.01
CA PHE A 378 -4.43 -17.20 -10.44
C PHE A 378 -5.85 -17.57 -10.79
N VAL A 379 -6.43 -16.77 -11.66
CA VAL A 379 -7.76 -16.98 -12.18
C VAL A 379 -7.69 -17.06 -13.69
N SER A 380 -7.44 -18.26 -14.20
CA SER A 380 -7.36 -18.46 -15.64
C SER A 380 -8.74 -18.43 -16.27
N TYR A 381 -8.86 -17.75 -17.40
CA TYR A 381 -10.11 -17.66 -18.14
C TYR A 381 -10.37 -18.97 -18.91
N ARG A 382 -11.63 -19.40 -18.92
CA ARG A 382 -12.09 -20.56 -19.68
C ARG A 382 -12.36 -20.24 -21.15
N ASN A 383 -12.68 -18.99 -21.44
CA ASN A 383 -13.06 -18.57 -22.78
C ASN A 383 -11.87 -17.96 -23.52
N VAL A 384 -11.56 -18.49 -24.68
CA VAL A 384 -10.49 -17.99 -25.58
C VAL A 384 -10.69 -16.51 -25.93
N VAL A 385 -11.93 -16.03 -25.98
CA VAL A 385 -12.24 -14.63 -26.27
C VAL A 385 -11.56 -13.69 -25.24
N ASN A 386 -11.46 -14.07 -23.98
CA ASN A 386 -10.77 -13.26 -22.97
C ASN A 386 -9.29 -13.09 -23.34
N TYR A 387 -8.61 -14.15 -23.74
CA TYR A 387 -7.20 -14.08 -24.15
C TYR A 387 -6.99 -13.31 -25.46
N ILE A 388 -7.98 -13.30 -26.37
CA ILE A 388 -7.96 -12.43 -27.55
C ILE A 388 -8.04 -10.96 -27.14
N VAL A 389 -8.93 -10.63 -26.19
CA VAL A 389 -9.04 -9.27 -25.64
C VAL A 389 -7.74 -8.86 -24.93
N GLU A 390 -7.14 -9.74 -24.14
CA GLU A 390 -5.84 -9.48 -23.51
C GLU A 390 -4.74 -9.22 -24.54
N ALA A 391 -4.66 -10.05 -25.58
CA ALA A 391 -3.70 -9.86 -26.67
C ALA A 391 -3.90 -8.49 -27.37
N ALA A 392 -5.15 -8.09 -27.60
CA ALA A 392 -5.48 -6.78 -28.16
C ALA A 392 -5.02 -5.64 -27.24
N ILE A 393 -5.21 -5.77 -25.91
CA ILE A 393 -4.76 -4.78 -24.91
C ILE A 393 -3.24 -4.70 -24.88
N VAL A 394 -2.53 -5.84 -24.88
CA VAL A 394 -1.07 -5.88 -24.95
C VAL A 394 -0.57 -5.20 -26.22
N LEU A 395 -1.18 -5.47 -27.37
CA LEU A 395 -0.84 -4.83 -28.63
C LEU A 395 -1.08 -3.32 -28.59
N LEU A 396 -2.20 -2.86 -28.00
CA LEU A 396 -2.46 -1.43 -27.80
C LEU A 396 -1.42 -0.78 -26.88
N PHE A 397 -1.03 -1.47 -25.81
CA PHE A 397 0.02 -1.00 -24.91
C PHE A 397 1.37 -0.85 -25.63
N LEU A 398 1.78 -1.88 -26.37
CA LEU A 398 3.02 -1.83 -27.18
C LEU A 398 2.97 -0.77 -28.28
N PHE A 399 1.82 -0.62 -28.93
CA PHE A 399 1.59 0.44 -29.90
C PHE A 399 1.68 1.84 -29.26
N GLY A 400 1.12 2.01 -28.06
CA GLY A 400 1.25 3.24 -27.28
C GLY A 400 2.70 3.58 -26.96
N ILE A 401 3.50 2.58 -26.54
CA ILE A 401 4.95 2.75 -26.33
C ILE A 401 5.64 3.16 -27.63
N TRP A 402 5.33 2.49 -28.74
CA TRP A 402 5.89 2.82 -30.05
C TRP A 402 5.56 4.25 -30.48
N CYS A 403 4.31 4.67 -30.38
CA CYS A 403 3.88 6.04 -30.69
C CYS A 403 4.57 7.07 -29.81
N GLY A 404 4.69 6.78 -28.51
CA GLY A 404 5.27 7.68 -27.51
C GLY A 404 6.79 7.54 -27.34
N ARG A 405 7.49 6.71 -28.12
CA ARG A 405 8.93 6.38 -27.91
C ARG A 405 9.90 7.55 -27.85
N LYS A 406 9.50 8.71 -28.37
CA LYS A 406 10.28 9.96 -28.29
C LYS A 406 9.90 10.81 -27.07
N SER A 407 8.88 10.44 -26.33
CA SER A 407 8.40 11.20 -25.18
C SER A 407 9.25 10.89 -23.94
N ARG A 408 9.93 11.91 -23.44
CA ARG A 408 10.70 11.83 -22.20
C ARG A 408 9.80 11.55 -21.00
N PHE A 409 8.58 12.10 -20.98
CA PHE A 409 7.58 11.86 -19.96
C PHE A 409 7.11 10.39 -19.96
N LEU A 410 6.87 9.81 -21.13
CA LEU A 410 6.46 8.42 -21.25
C LEU A 410 7.54 7.48 -20.67
N TRP A 411 8.81 7.69 -21.01
CA TRP A 411 9.89 6.86 -20.46
C TRP A 411 10.06 7.03 -18.95
N MET A 412 9.87 8.24 -18.42
CA MET A 412 9.85 8.48 -16.97
C MET A 412 8.76 7.61 -16.29
N ALA A 413 7.53 7.65 -16.78
CA ALA A 413 6.42 6.87 -16.26
C ALA A 413 6.67 5.35 -16.40
N HIS A 414 7.18 4.88 -17.54
CA HIS A 414 7.48 3.47 -17.77
C HIS A 414 8.62 2.94 -16.91
N LEU A 415 9.63 3.73 -16.61
CA LEU A 415 10.68 3.31 -15.67
C LEU A 415 10.16 3.22 -14.24
N GLY A 416 9.26 4.13 -13.85
CA GLY A 416 8.55 4.01 -12.57
C GLY A 416 7.74 2.72 -12.47
N PHE A 417 6.98 2.38 -13.52
CA PHE A 417 6.27 1.09 -13.62
C PHE A 417 7.25 -0.09 -13.65
N GLY A 418 8.37 0.02 -14.37
CA GLY A 418 9.40 -1.00 -14.45
C GLY A 418 10.00 -1.40 -13.10
N ILE A 419 10.09 -0.46 -12.14
CA ILE A 419 10.48 -0.77 -10.76
C ILE A 419 9.45 -1.70 -10.12
N ASP A 420 8.16 -1.35 -10.18
CA ASP A 420 7.11 -2.18 -9.59
C ASP A 420 7.06 -3.56 -10.26
N PHE A 421 7.14 -3.59 -11.58
CA PHE A 421 7.20 -4.84 -12.33
C PHE A 421 8.39 -5.72 -11.89
N THR A 422 9.56 -5.11 -11.71
CA THR A 422 10.76 -5.83 -11.25
C THR A 422 10.56 -6.36 -9.82
N VAL A 423 10.06 -5.54 -8.91
CA VAL A 423 9.88 -5.92 -7.50
C VAL A 423 8.78 -6.95 -7.34
N HIS A 424 7.62 -6.75 -7.94
CA HIS A 424 6.45 -7.60 -7.71
C HIS A 424 6.39 -8.81 -8.64
N VAL A 425 6.72 -8.66 -9.93
CA VAL A 425 6.66 -9.77 -10.89
C VAL A 425 7.97 -10.53 -10.96
N ILE A 426 9.12 -9.86 -11.20
CA ILE A 426 10.40 -10.57 -11.38
C ILE A 426 10.89 -11.14 -10.05
N LEU A 427 11.02 -10.32 -9.00
CA LEU A 427 11.45 -10.76 -7.67
C LEU A 427 10.33 -11.47 -6.90
N GLY A 428 9.08 -11.30 -7.29
CA GLY A 428 7.93 -11.93 -6.67
C GLY A 428 7.60 -11.41 -5.27
N PHE A 429 7.90 -10.14 -4.98
CA PHE A 429 7.59 -9.54 -3.69
C PHE A 429 6.06 -9.39 -3.54
N GLY A 430 5.48 -10.09 -2.56
CA GLY A 430 4.04 -10.13 -2.34
C GLY A 430 3.24 -10.89 -3.41
N LEU A 431 3.91 -11.55 -4.36
CA LEU A 431 3.26 -12.25 -5.46
C LEU A 431 2.30 -13.36 -5.02
N ASN A 432 2.63 -14.04 -3.92
CA ASN A 432 1.81 -15.07 -3.30
C ASN A 432 0.65 -14.52 -2.46
N GLU A 433 0.59 -13.21 -2.26
CA GLU A 433 -0.45 -12.52 -1.48
C GLU A 433 -1.42 -11.74 -2.40
N VAL A 434 -1.27 -11.88 -3.71
CA VAL A 434 -2.12 -11.24 -4.73
C VAL A 434 -2.10 -9.69 -4.66
N TYR A 435 -0.93 -9.11 -4.44
CA TYR A 435 -0.72 -7.65 -4.43
C TYR A 435 -0.31 -7.11 -5.83
N ILE A 436 -0.68 -7.77 -6.89
CA ILE A 436 -0.34 -7.33 -8.26
C ILE A 436 -1.51 -6.62 -8.89
#